data_d8fafb086f65d021458e7950317d2ff1
#
_entry.id   d8fafb086f65d021458e7950317d2ff1
#
_cell.length_a   1.000
_cell.length_b   1.000
_cell.length_c   1.000
_cell.angle_alpha   90.00
_cell.angle_beta   90.00
_cell.angle_gamma   90.00
#
_symmetry.space_group_name_H-M   'P 1'
#
loop_
_entity.id
_entity.type
_entity.pdbx_description
1 polymer ?
#
loop_
_entity_poly.entity_id
_entity_poly.type
_entity_poly.pdbx_seq_one_letter_code
_entity_poly.pdbx_strand_id
1 'polypeptide(L)'
;MLLACLLMLVAPAQAQRFFNLTSSEVRVDSVLPRFVYSIPLTGAYRDSVYTVSLKYGEYIDMTASDIANYNRLSGAVPPEQVLPQQRVTECRKQGVLQIDFSPVVFRNNRHQLLVSFMLQVDARPLKRSERSSRGSLLAKGKVSAFTSSDALRSASSLYASHSVLASGRWAKIRVSETGFHQLTEQVVRQAGFSDISKVKIYGYGGNLQNEALLASELQATDDLQEVPQCIVGGKHYFYAEGPVSWKSETALQRIRNPYSDYGYYFITQTDGEPLVQDSATFVSSHYPQPYDYHSLYESDGFSYYHGGRNLFDAEELKVGDEKKVVITNTTGSAAGKLSVALTTTTNSVAQILKNGKALGKITLSLKDDNPTEDIAYLKATEKVATYPISDFQDKDTISIKVLSGASIRLDYISVTWAEPGSCAFTAANLAAGGKIPAAQYVYGITNQNHHADGAADMVIIIPTSQKLLKQAQRLKKFHEQHDGLRVTIVPADELYNEFSSGTPDANAYE
;
A
#
# COMPACT_ATOMS: atom_id res chain seq x y z
N MET A 1 58.52 -12.95 -45.41
CA MET A 1 57.90 -13.21 -44.07
C MET A 1 56.58 -12.49 -44.05
N LEU A 2 55.47 -13.18 -44.37
CA LEU A 2 54.11 -12.66 -44.39
C LEU A 2 53.55 -12.73 -42.99
N LEU A 3 53.19 -11.60 -42.40
CA LEU A 3 52.50 -11.51 -41.13
C LEU A 3 50.98 -11.58 -41.40
N ALA A 4 50.37 -12.73 -41.16
CA ALA A 4 48.94 -12.90 -41.29
C ALA A 4 48.26 -12.29 -40.04
N CYS A 5 47.58 -11.15 -40.20
CA CYS A 5 46.66 -10.60 -39.22
C CYS A 5 45.39 -11.50 -39.15
N LEU A 6 45.30 -12.29 -38.10
CA LEU A 6 44.11 -13.05 -37.77
C LEU A 6 43.08 -12.09 -37.23
N LEU A 7 42.18 -11.59 -38.07
CA LEU A 7 40.97 -10.91 -37.65
C LEU A 7 40.03 -11.92 -36.96
N MET A 8 40.07 -11.98 -35.66
CA MET A 8 39.02 -12.67 -34.92
C MET A 8 37.69 -11.91 -35.11
N LEU A 9 36.88 -12.46 -36.01
CA LEU A 9 35.47 -12.12 -36.10
C LEU A 9 34.81 -12.55 -34.77
N VAL A 10 34.61 -11.59 -33.87
CA VAL A 10 33.75 -11.80 -32.71
C VAL A 10 32.32 -11.91 -33.25
N ALA A 11 31.85 -13.13 -33.41
CA ALA A 11 30.44 -13.41 -33.71
C ALA A 11 29.58 -12.76 -32.59
N PRO A 12 28.51 -12.02 -32.91
CA PRO A 12 27.64 -11.46 -31.90
C PRO A 12 27.09 -12.61 -31.05
N ALA A 13 27.26 -12.51 -29.73
CA ALA A 13 26.69 -13.49 -28.83
C ALA A 13 25.17 -13.38 -28.92
N GLN A 14 24.52 -14.37 -29.52
CA GLN A 14 23.05 -14.49 -29.56
C GLN A 14 22.62 -15.45 -28.46
N ALA A 15 21.83 -14.94 -27.50
CA ALA A 15 21.14 -15.78 -26.55
C ALA A 15 19.67 -15.88 -26.98
N GLN A 16 19.21 -17.10 -27.24
CA GLN A 16 17.82 -17.40 -27.60
C GLN A 16 17.24 -18.35 -26.56
N ARG A 17 16.07 -18.03 -26.04
CA ARG A 17 15.36 -18.86 -25.07
C ARG A 17 13.85 -18.78 -25.28
N PHE A 18 13.21 -19.95 -25.32
CA PHE A 18 11.77 -20.06 -25.32
C PHE A 18 11.21 -20.02 -23.91
N PHE A 19 10.09 -19.33 -23.77
CA PHE A 19 9.29 -19.24 -22.54
C PHE A 19 7.86 -19.62 -22.85
N ASN A 20 7.28 -20.43 -21.97
CA ASN A 20 5.86 -20.76 -21.94
C ASN A 20 5.37 -20.33 -20.54
N LEU A 21 4.53 -19.31 -20.51
CA LEU A 21 3.96 -18.79 -19.28
C LEU A 21 2.71 -19.60 -18.92
N THR A 22 2.60 -19.96 -17.68
CA THR A 22 1.39 -20.63 -17.17
C THR A 22 0.22 -19.64 -17.08
N SER A 23 -1.00 -20.15 -17.07
CA SER A 23 -2.19 -19.31 -16.91
C SER A 23 -2.21 -18.52 -15.60
N SER A 24 -1.52 -19.00 -14.56
CA SER A 24 -1.36 -18.29 -13.29
C SER A 24 -0.38 -17.10 -13.39
N GLU A 25 0.68 -17.23 -14.19
CA GLU A 25 1.69 -16.17 -14.39
C GLU A 25 1.19 -14.99 -15.23
N VAL A 26 0.19 -15.22 -16.07
CA VAL A 26 -0.37 -14.18 -16.96
C VAL A 26 -1.73 -13.67 -16.52
N ARG A 27 -2.34 -14.28 -15.50
CA ARG A 27 -3.65 -13.88 -14.99
C ARG A 27 -3.62 -12.47 -14.41
N VAL A 28 -4.63 -11.68 -14.74
CA VAL A 28 -4.84 -10.36 -14.13
C VAL A 28 -5.76 -10.50 -12.93
N ASP A 29 -5.19 -10.48 -11.72
CA ASP A 29 -5.94 -10.62 -10.47
C ASP A 29 -5.87 -9.34 -9.63
N SER A 30 -5.04 -9.31 -8.62
CA SER A 30 -4.80 -8.15 -7.75
C SER A 30 -3.71 -7.22 -8.28
N VAL A 31 -2.84 -7.73 -9.15
CA VAL A 31 -1.74 -7.00 -9.79
C VAL A 31 -1.71 -7.25 -11.29
N LEU A 32 -1.06 -6.35 -12.03
CA LEU A 32 -0.81 -6.58 -13.45
C LEU A 32 0.30 -7.62 -13.61
N PRO A 33 0.12 -8.62 -14.51
CA PRO A 33 1.15 -9.61 -14.76
C PRO A 33 2.39 -8.94 -15.35
N ARG A 34 3.56 -9.32 -14.85
CA ARG A 34 4.85 -8.81 -15.28
C ARG A 34 5.83 -9.95 -15.44
N PHE A 35 6.38 -10.08 -16.63
CA PHE A 35 7.50 -10.97 -16.89
C PHE A 35 8.82 -10.28 -16.53
N VAL A 36 9.63 -10.92 -15.69
CA VAL A 36 10.96 -10.44 -15.33
C VAL A 36 11.97 -11.54 -15.54
N TYR A 37 13.03 -11.25 -16.28
CA TYR A 37 14.10 -12.22 -16.55
C TYR A 37 15.47 -11.55 -16.46
N SER A 38 16.43 -12.25 -15.86
CA SER A 38 17.78 -11.75 -15.66
C SER A 38 18.80 -12.68 -16.30
N ILE A 39 19.69 -12.12 -17.13
CA ILE A 39 20.75 -12.85 -17.82
C ILE A 39 22.10 -12.39 -17.29
N PRO A 40 22.91 -13.27 -16.69
CA PRO A 40 24.29 -12.96 -16.35
C PRO A 40 25.10 -12.65 -17.60
N LEU A 41 25.81 -11.52 -17.58
CA LEU A 41 26.64 -11.08 -18.69
C LEU A 41 28.10 -11.46 -18.42
N THR A 42 28.78 -11.92 -19.47
CA THR A 42 30.21 -12.27 -19.43
C THR A 42 31.03 -11.33 -20.28
N GLY A 43 32.33 -11.21 -20.01
CA GLY A 43 33.26 -10.41 -20.81
C GLY A 43 33.07 -8.91 -20.66
N ALA A 44 33.27 -8.18 -21.76
CA ALA A 44 33.24 -6.72 -21.79
C ALA A 44 31.80 -6.17 -21.87
N TYR A 45 30.91 -6.58 -20.97
CA TYR A 45 29.50 -6.12 -20.96
C TYR A 45 29.37 -4.58 -20.90
N ARG A 46 30.34 -3.91 -20.29
CA ARG A 46 30.39 -2.43 -20.21
C ARG A 46 30.64 -1.77 -21.57
N ASP A 47 31.27 -2.49 -22.50
CA ASP A 47 31.56 -2.02 -23.85
C ASP A 47 30.58 -2.57 -24.90
N SER A 48 29.45 -3.11 -24.48
CA SER A 48 28.45 -3.73 -25.34
C SER A 48 27.08 -3.05 -25.20
N VAL A 49 26.34 -3.01 -26.31
CA VAL A 49 24.91 -2.66 -26.34
C VAL A 49 24.12 -3.93 -26.55
N TYR A 50 23.10 -4.12 -25.75
CA TYR A 50 22.19 -5.25 -25.84
C TYR A 50 20.87 -4.79 -26.44
N THR A 51 20.28 -5.59 -27.29
CA THR A 51 18.94 -5.37 -27.86
C THR A 51 18.12 -6.61 -27.61
N VAL A 52 16.95 -6.42 -27.02
CA VAL A 52 16.02 -7.51 -26.70
C VAL A 52 14.84 -7.46 -27.67
N SER A 53 14.47 -8.61 -28.22
CA SER A 53 13.29 -8.75 -29.06
C SER A 53 12.53 -10.03 -28.70
N LEU A 54 11.21 -9.98 -28.85
CA LEU A 54 10.33 -11.14 -28.69
C LEU A 54 9.93 -11.64 -30.08
N LYS A 55 10.06 -12.95 -30.30
CA LYS A 55 9.69 -13.60 -31.57
C LYS A 55 8.76 -14.77 -31.30
N TYR A 56 7.98 -15.12 -32.30
CA TYR A 56 7.07 -16.27 -32.28
C TYR A 56 6.08 -16.20 -31.10
N GLY A 57 5.55 -14.97 -30.86
CA GLY A 57 4.60 -14.76 -29.76
C GLY A 57 3.26 -15.44 -30.01
N GLU A 58 2.84 -16.29 -29.07
CA GLU A 58 1.49 -16.87 -29.04
C GLU A 58 0.67 -16.14 -28.00
N TYR A 59 -0.59 -15.88 -28.33
CA TYR A 59 -1.49 -15.08 -27.53
C TYR A 59 -2.79 -15.81 -27.28
N ILE A 60 -3.34 -15.64 -26.08
CA ILE A 60 -4.67 -16.10 -25.70
C ILE A 60 -5.57 -14.90 -25.40
N ASP A 61 -6.87 -15.02 -25.63
CA ASP A 61 -7.82 -13.99 -25.26
C ASP A 61 -8.00 -13.91 -23.75
N MET A 62 -8.04 -12.71 -23.19
CA MET A 62 -8.31 -12.49 -21.78
C MET A 62 -9.75 -12.85 -21.45
N THR A 63 -9.95 -13.39 -20.24
CA THR A 63 -11.30 -13.61 -19.72
C THR A 63 -11.99 -12.28 -19.39
N ALA A 64 -13.32 -12.29 -19.26
CA ALA A 64 -14.05 -11.08 -18.85
C ALA A 64 -13.60 -10.58 -17.46
N SER A 65 -13.24 -11.50 -16.56
CA SER A 65 -12.69 -11.16 -15.25
C SER A 65 -11.32 -10.48 -15.35
N ASP A 66 -10.41 -11.02 -16.18
CA ASP A 66 -9.09 -10.41 -16.37
C ASP A 66 -9.19 -9.01 -16.98
N ILE A 67 -10.13 -8.80 -17.93
CA ILE A 67 -10.35 -7.49 -18.54
C ILE A 67 -10.89 -6.49 -17.51
N ALA A 68 -11.85 -6.90 -16.67
CA ALA A 68 -12.38 -6.06 -15.61
C ALA A 68 -11.28 -5.66 -14.60
N ASN A 69 -10.46 -6.63 -14.19
CA ASN A 69 -9.33 -6.38 -13.30
C ASN A 69 -8.27 -5.49 -13.94
N TYR A 70 -7.94 -5.72 -15.21
CA TYR A 70 -7.01 -4.85 -15.94
C TYR A 70 -7.49 -3.41 -15.99
N ASN A 71 -8.76 -3.17 -16.34
CA ASN A 71 -9.33 -1.83 -16.40
C ASN A 71 -9.32 -1.14 -15.03
N ARG A 72 -9.54 -1.90 -13.97
CA ARG A 72 -9.46 -1.40 -12.58
C ARG A 72 -8.04 -1.02 -12.17
N LEU A 73 -7.03 -1.80 -12.60
CA LEU A 73 -5.63 -1.65 -12.18
C LEU A 73 -4.84 -0.65 -13.04
N SER A 74 -5.10 -0.60 -14.35
CA SER A 74 -4.30 0.19 -15.28
C SER A 74 -4.96 1.49 -15.72
N GLY A 75 -6.28 1.52 -15.87
CA GLY A 75 -7.02 2.67 -16.43
C GLY A 75 -6.63 3.07 -17.86
N ALA A 76 -5.67 2.39 -18.48
CA ALA A 76 -5.14 2.67 -19.82
C ALA A 76 -5.38 1.50 -20.79
N VAL A 77 -5.52 1.80 -22.08
CA VAL A 77 -5.59 0.75 -23.11
C VAL A 77 -4.20 0.09 -23.24
N PRO A 78 -4.11 -1.25 -23.20
CA PRO A 78 -2.85 -1.94 -23.42
C PRO A 78 -2.21 -1.61 -24.77
N PRO A 79 -0.88 -1.68 -24.91
CA PRO A 79 -0.21 -1.49 -26.20
C PRO A 79 -0.62 -2.60 -27.20
N GLU A 80 -0.49 -2.34 -28.50
CA GLU A 80 -0.75 -3.33 -29.53
C GLU A 80 0.26 -4.49 -29.54
N GLN A 81 1.48 -4.20 -29.08
CA GLN A 81 2.58 -5.17 -28.99
C GLN A 81 3.27 -5.07 -27.65
N VAL A 82 3.75 -6.20 -27.14
CA VAL A 82 4.59 -6.22 -25.95
C VAL A 82 5.91 -5.49 -26.22
N LEU A 83 6.23 -4.54 -25.36
CA LEU A 83 7.44 -3.71 -25.44
C LEU A 83 8.40 -4.11 -24.31
N PRO A 84 9.39 -4.97 -24.57
CA PRO A 84 10.39 -5.34 -23.56
C PRO A 84 11.22 -4.14 -23.14
N GLN A 85 11.28 -3.90 -21.84
CA GLN A 85 12.23 -2.98 -21.25
C GLN A 85 13.49 -3.76 -20.88
N GLN A 86 14.65 -3.14 -21.01
CA GLN A 86 15.92 -3.77 -20.70
C GLN A 86 16.86 -2.79 -20.03
N ARG A 87 17.60 -3.30 -19.06
CA ARG A 87 18.66 -2.54 -18.40
C ARG A 87 19.85 -3.43 -18.08
N VAL A 88 21.04 -2.90 -18.19
CA VAL A 88 22.25 -3.56 -17.71
C VAL A 88 22.55 -3.04 -16.31
N THR A 89 22.58 -3.93 -15.35
CA THR A 89 22.94 -3.65 -13.95
C THR A 89 24.20 -4.42 -13.58
N GLU A 90 24.82 -4.06 -12.48
CA GLU A 90 25.97 -4.80 -11.94
C GLU A 90 25.61 -5.33 -10.56
N CYS A 91 25.72 -6.65 -10.39
CA CYS A 91 25.53 -7.33 -9.11
C CYS A 91 26.80 -8.10 -8.75
N ARG A 92 27.43 -7.81 -7.62
CA ARG A 92 28.68 -8.45 -7.14
C ARG A 92 29.78 -8.46 -8.21
N LYS A 93 29.97 -7.33 -8.90
CA LYS A 93 30.95 -7.14 -9.98
C LYS A 93 30.66 -7.98 -11.25
N GLN A 94 29.51 -8.58 -11.34
CA GLN A 94 29.02 -9.27 -12.52
C GLN A 94 27.94 -8.45 -13.21
N GLY A 95 28.08 -8.23 -14.51
CA GLY A 95 27.02 -7.58 -15.30
C GLY A 95 25.79 -8.49 -15.38
N VAL A 96 24.63 -7.90 -15.27
CA VAL A 96 23.34 -8.58 -15.43
C VAL A 96 22.46 -7.77 -16.38
N LEU A 97 21.97 -8.40 -17.43
CA LEU A 97 20.91 -7.83 -18.26
C LEU A 97 19.57 -8.20 -17.66
N GLN A 98 18.86 -7.22 -17.15
CA GLN A 98 17.51 -7.38 -16.67
C GLN A 98 16.52 -6.99 -17.76
N ILE A 99 15.52 -7.83 -17.97
CA ILE A 99 14.47 -7.70 -19.00
C ILE A 99 13.14 -7.80 -18.29
N ASP A 100 12.25 -6.87 -18.57
CA ASP A 100 10.91 -6.88 -18.01
C ASP A 100 9.87 -6.31 -18.97
N PHE A 101 8.64 -6.81 -18.89
CA PHE A 101 7.49 -6.32 -19.65
C PHE A 101 6.16 -6.85 -19.10
N SER A 102 5.07 -6.14 -19.39
CA SER A 102 3.73 -6.69 -19.22
C SER A 102 3.35 -7.54 -20.43
N PRO A 103 2.81 -8.76 -20.23
CA PRO A 103 2.35 -9.61 -21.32
C PRO A 103 0.99 -9.20 -21.89
N VAL A 104 0.33 -8.17 -21.34
CA VAL A 104 -1.00 -7.73 -21.75
C VAL A 104 -0.92 -6.86 -23.00
N VAL A 105 -1.73 -7.16 -24.00
CA VAL A 105 -1.83 -6.38 -25.26
C VAL A 105 -3.27 -6.19 -25.69
N PHE A 106 -3.51 -5.14 -26.48
CA PHE A 106 -4.80 -4.93 -27.16
C PHE A 106 -4.56 -4.95 -28.67
N ARG A 107 -4.94 -6.05 -29.30
CA ARG A 107 -4.73 -6.27 -30.73
C ARG A 107 -5.94 -6.95 -31.35
N ASN A 108 -6.17 -6.70 -32.63
CA ASN A 108 -7.34 -7.23 -33.34
C ASN A 108 -8.66 -6.95 -32.60
N ASN A 109 -8.75 -5.78 -31.96
CA ASN A 109 -9.90 -5.35 -31.14
C ASN A 109 -10.22 -6.27 -29.95
N ARG A 110 -9.20 -6.96 -29.39
CA ARG A 110 -9.33 -7.86 -28.25
C ARG A 110 -8.20 -7.65 -27.27
N HIS A 111 -8.50 -7.81 -25.97
CA HIS A 111 -7.50 -7.91 -24.93
C HIS A 111 -6.92 -9.32 -24.95
N GLN A 112 -5.60 -9.43 -25.07
CA GLN A 112 -4.89 -10.70 -25.17
C GLN A 112 -3.68 -10.73 -24.23
N LEU A 113 -3.26 -11.93 -23.88
CA LEU A 113 -2.09 -12.23 -23.07
C LEU A 113 -1.07 -12.99 -23.89
N LEU A 114 0.18 -12.53 -23.89
CA LEU A 114 1.32 -13.27 -24.46
C LEU A 114 1.65 -14.44 -23.53
N VAL A 115 1.49 -15.66 -24.01
CA VAL A 115 1.70 -16.90 -23.22
C VAL A 115 2.92 -17.70 -23.64
N SER A 116 3.36 -17.58 -24.90
CA SER A 116 4.54 -18.27 -25.41
C SER A 116 5.32 -17.33 -26.31
N PHE A 117 6.65 -17.34 -26.18
CA PHE A 117 7.53 -16.51 -27.01
C PHE A 117 8.97 -16.97 -26.95
N MET A 118 9.72 -16.61 -27.97
CA MET A 118 11.17 -16.71 -27.95
C MET A 118 11.79 -15.35 -27.63
N LEU A 119 12.52 -15.29 -26.53
CA LEU A 119 13.32 -14.14 -26.17
C LEU A 119 14.66 -14.21 -26.93
N GLN A 120 14.94 -13.20 -27.73
CA GLN A 120 16.22 -13.07 -28.44
C GLN A 120 16.96 -11.84 -27.90
N VAL A 121 18.20 -12.05 -27.53
CA VAL A 121 19.11 -10.99 -27.09
C VAL A 121 20.29 -10.92 -28.07
N ASP A 122 20.44 -9.79 -28.71
CA ASP A 122 21.55 -9.48 -29.60
C ASP A 122 22.51 -8.49 -28.89
N ALA A 123 23.80 -8.84 -28.93
CA ALA A 123 24.85 -7.98 -28.37
C ALA A 123 25.75 -7.43 -29.47
N ARG A 124 26.03 -6.15 -29.44
CA ARG A 124 27.02 -5.53 -30.32
C ARG A 124 27.99 -4.65 -29.55
N PRO A 125 29.23 -4.49 -30.02
CA PRO A 125 30.17 -3.53 -29.44
C PRO A 125 29.65 -2.10 -29.51
N LEU A 126 29.95 -1.30 -28.48
CA LEU A 126 29.71 0.15 -28.46
C LEU A 126 30.52 0.84 -29.57
N LYS A 127 29.86 1.66 -30.38
CA LYS A 127 30.54 2.54 -31.34
C LYS A 127 31.35 3.62 -30.61
N ARG A 128 32.40 4.13 -31.24
CA ARG A 128 33.29 5.14 -30.65
C ARG A 128 32.54 6.40 -30.21
N SER A 129 31.54 6.83 -30.97
CA SER A 129 30.64 7.95 -30.64
C SER A 129 29.76 7.66 -29.41
N GLU A 130 29.32 6.43 -29.21
CA GLU A 130 28.51 6.00 -28.07
C GLU A 130 29.35 5.84 -26.78
N ARG A 131 30.66 5.54 -26.92
CA ARG A 131 31.60 5.45 -25.79
C ARG A 131 31.80 6.78 -25.09
N SER A 132 31.88 7.88 -25.83
CA SER A 132 32.07 9.22 -25.23
C SER A 132 30.82 9.64 -24.44
N SER A 133 29.64 9.33 -24.92
CA SER A 133 28.38 9.61 -24.23
C SER A 133 28.21 8.77 -22.95
N ARG A 134 28.58 7.48 -23.02
CA ARG A 134 28.46 6.55 -21.90
C ARG A 134 29.54 6.74 -20.84
N GLY A 135 30.75 7.09 -21.24
CA GLY A 135 31.84 7.45 -20.32
C GLY A 135 31.50 8.67 -19.46
N SER A 136 30.81 9.67 -20.03
CA SER A 136 30.28 10.81 -19.30
C SER A 136 29.12 10.44 -18.35
N LEU A 137 28.32 9.46 -18.73
CA LEU A 137 27.18 8.98 -17.91
C LEU A 137 27.65 8.10 -16.74
N LEU A 138 28.63 7.21 -16.98
CA LEU A 138 29.21 6.37 -15.93
C LEU A 138 30.08 7.17 -14.96
N ALA A 139 30.86 8.13 -15.46
CA ALA A 139 31.68 9.01 -14.62
C ALA A 139 30.86 10.00 -13.77
N LYS A 140 29.62 10.28 -14.17
CA LYS A 140 28.68 11.15 -13.43
C LYS A 140 27.65 10.39 -12.61
N GLY A 141 27.76 9.05 -12.52
CA GLY A 141 26.82 8.24 -11.77
C GLY A 141 25.37 8.25 -12.31
N LYS A 142 25.17 8.74 -13.56
CA LYS A 142 23.85 8.71 -14.19
C LYS A 142 23.64 7.38 -14.90
N VAL A 143 22.91 6.50 -14.27
CA VAL A 143 22.28 5.36 -14.96
C VAL A 143 21.26 5.94 -15.93
N SER A 144 21.55 5.87 -17.24
CA SER A 144 20.57 6.28 -18.25
C SER A 144 19.45 5.26 -18.31
N ALA A 145 18.35 5.53 -17.63
CA ALA A 145 17.09 4.94 -18.01
C ALA A 145 16.75 5.45 -19.42
N PHE A 146 16.62 4.57 -20.40
CA PHE A 146 16.02 4.92 -21.68
C PHE A 146 14.52 5.08 -21.48
N THR A 147 14.15 6.26 -21.06
CA THR A 147 12.78 6.75 -21.23
C THR A 147 12.82 7.79 -22.34
N SER A 148 11.83 7.76 -23.22
CA SER A 148 11.65 8.86 -24.15
C SER A 148 11.63 10.17 -23.35
N SER A 149 12.33 11.20 -23.82
CA SER A 149 12.46 12.49 -23.13
C SER A 149 11.12 13.12 -22.73
N ASP A 150 10.04 12.71 -23.38
CA ASP A 150 8.68 13.22 -23.14
C ASP A 150 7.97 12.48 -21.99
N ALA A 151 8.25 11.20 -21.76
CA ALA A 151 7.70 10.46 -20.62
C ALA A 151 8.37 10.90 -19.30
N LEU A 152 9.69 11.22 -19.31
CA LEU A 152 10.37 11.76 -18.14
C LEU A 152 9.95 13.19 -17.81
N ARG A 153 9.68 14.03 -18.83
CA ARG A 153 9.17 15.39 -18.62
C ARG A 153 7.75 15.39 -18.07
N SER A 154 6.89 14.45 -18.49
CA SER A 154 5.56 14.32 -17.93
C SER A 154 5.56 13.71 -16.54
N ALA A 155 6.44 12.75 -16.22
CA ALA A 155 6.53 12.15 -14.89
C ALA A 155 7.07 13.16 -13.85
N SER A 156 8.06 13.98 -14.18
CA SER A 156 8.58 15.01 -13.26
C SER A 156 7.62 16.16 -12.96
N SER A 157 6.54 16.31 -13.73
CA SER A 157 5.48 17.29 -13.48
C SER A 157 4.30 16.73 -12.67
N LEU A 158 4.27 15.41 -12.46
CA LEU A 158 3.17 14.71 -11.77
C LEU A 158 3.43 14.55 -10.27
N TYR A 159 4.68 14.59 -9.83
CA TYR A 159 5.09 14.38 -8.45
C TYR A 159 5.77 15.60 -7.86
N ALA A 160 5.64 15.76 -6.54
CA ALA A 160 6.28 16.83 -5.81
C ALA A 160 7.83 16.71 -5.90
N SER A 161 8.50 17.82 -6.19
CA SER A 161 9.97 17.87 -6.19
C SER A 161 10.54 18.21 -4.82
N HIS A 162 9.70 18.63 -3.89
CA HIS A 162 10.06 19.03 -2.54
C HIS A 162 8.88 18.74 -1.62
N SER A 163 9.17 18.27 -0.42
CA SER A 163 8.18 18.09 0.62
C SER A 163 7.72 19.42 1.22
N VAL A 164 6.46 19.54 1.61
CA VAL A 164 5.96 20.68 2.41
C VAL A 164 6.71 20.80 3.74
N LEU A 165 7.27 19.71 4.24
CA LEU A 165 8.05 19.64 5.48
C LEU A 165 9.47 20.20 5.34
N ALA A 166 9.90 20.60 4.13
CA ALA A 166 11.24 21.08 3.86
C ALA A 166 11.61 22.35 4.63
N SER A 167 10.63 23.14 5.02
CA SER A 167 10.86 24.42 5.73
C SER A 167 9.72 24.74 6.67
N GLY A 168 9.93 25.70 7.56
CA GLY A 168 8.94 26.13 8.55
C GLY A 168 9.04 25.36 9.86
N ARG A 169 8.11 25.61 10.75
CA ARG A 169 7.98 24.91 12.02
C ARG A 169 6.80 23.96 11.96
N TRP A 170 7.02 22.70 12.23
CA TRP A 170 6.02 21.65 12.13
C TRP A 170 5.92 20.85 13.41
N ALA A 171 4.71 20.39 13.70
CA ALA A 171 4.47 19.45 14.78
C ALA A 171 3.54 18.32 14.32
N LYS A 172 3.82 17.12 14.79
CA LYS A 172 3.04 15.91 14.53
C LYS A 172 1.93 15.79 15.58
N ILE A 173 0.72 15.51 15.12
CA ILE A 173 -0.45 15.20 15.95
C ILE A 173 -1.00 13.83 15.56
N ARG A 174 -1.84 13.24 16.43
CA ARG A 174 -2.44 11.93 16.18
C ARG A 174 -3.91 11.87 16.55
N VAL A 175 -4.62 10.95 15.90
CA VAL A 175 -6.02 10.60 16.17
C VAL A 175 -6.16 9.08 16.30
N SER A 176 -7.06 8.60 17.13
CA SER A 176 -7.25 7.15 17.38
C SER A 176 -8.34 6.52 16.52
N GLU A 177 -9.18 7.32 15.89
CA GLU A 177 -10.35 6.86 15.13
C GLU A 177 -10.64 7.77 13.94
N THR A 178 -11.39 7.26 12.98
CA THR A 178 -11.89 8.04 11.84
C THR A 178 -13.11 8.85 12.28
N GLY A 179 -13.16 10.13 11.91
CA GLY A 179 -14.28 11.02 12.21
C GLY A 179 -13.88 12.46 12.47
N PHE A 180 -14.83 13.23 13.00
CA PHE A 180 -14.61 14.62 13.35
C PHE A 180 -13.76 14.74 14.62
N HIS A 181 -12.72 15.57 14.56
CA HIS A 181 -11.79 15.83 15.67
C HIS A 181 -11.63 17.31 15.91
N GLN A 182 -11.38 17.67 17.16
CA GLN A 182 -11.09 19.05 17.54
C GLN A 182 -9.57 19.28 17.56
N LEU A 183 -9.11 20.33 16.89
CA LEU A 183 -7.82 20.93 17.18
C LEU A 183 -7.99 21.91 18.34
N THR A 184 -7.31 21.66 19.45
CA THR A 184 -7.45 22.51 20.66
C THR A 184 -6.30 23.49 20.78
N GLU A 185 -6.55 24.63 21.43
CA GLU A 185 -5.48 25.56 21.77
C GLU A 185 -4.37 24.94 22.62
N GLN A 186 -4.67 23.94 23.44
CA GLN A 186 -3.67 23.23 24.21
C GLN A 186 -2.67 22.52 23.28
N VAL A 187 -3.15 21.81 22.26
CA VAL A 187 -2.30 21.14 21.24
C VAL A 187 -1.47 22.16 20.49
N VAL A 188 -2.07 23.28 20.09
CA VAL A 188 -1.40 24.37 19.38
C VAL A 188 -0.27 24.97 20.21
N ARG A 189 -0.52 25.22 21.52
CA ARG A 189 0.54 25.71 22.44
C ARG A 189 1.64 24.66 22.68
N GLN A 190 1.30 23.38 22.81
CA GLN A 190 2.29 22.30 22.92
C GLN A 190 3.20 22.23 21.68
N ALA A 191 2.65 22.49 20.51
CA ALA A 191 3.41 22.60 19.25
C ALA A 191 4.26 23.89 19.20
N GLY A 192 4.07 24.81 20.15
CA GLY A 192 4.76 26.09 20.26
C GLY A 192 4.23 27.14 19.30
N PHE A 193 2.98 27.03 18.89
CA PHE A 193 2.26 28.06 18.12
C PHE A 193 1.46 28.97 19.03
N SER A 194 1.20 30.18 18.58
CA SER A 194 0.55 31.21 19.39
C SER A 194 -0.90 31.53 19.01
N ASP A 195 -1.27 31.21 17.75
CA ASP A 195 -2.55 31.62 17.19
C ASP A 195 -3.19 30.45 16.44
N ILE A 196 -4.22 29.83 17.04
CA ILE A 196 -4.94 28.70 16.44
C ILE A 196 -5.64 29.08 15.14
N SER A 197 -6.03 30.35 14.96
CA SER A 197 -6.72 30.80 13.75
C SER A 197 -5.84 30.76 12.51
N LYS A 198 -4.52 30.69 12.69
CA LYS A 198 -3.51 30.62 11.61
C LYS A 198 -2.86 29.25 11.49
N VAL A 199 -3.36 28.25 12.24
CA VAL A 199 -2.81 26.91 12.19
C VAL A 199 -3.44 26.13 11.04
N LYS A 200 -2.61 25.60 10.17
CA LYS A 200 -2.96 24.69 9.08
C LYS A 200 -2.69 23.26 9.47
N ILE A 201 -3.53 22.35 8.98
CA ILE A 201 -3.41 20.91 9.20
C ILE A 201 -3.08 20.24 7.86
N TYR A 202 -2.10 19.34 7.85
CA TYR A 202 -1.68 18.62 6.66
C TYR A 202 -1.66 17.11 6.91
N GLY A 203 -1.96 16.32 5.89
CA GLY A 203 -1.92 14.87 5.95
C GLY A 203 -3.13 14.20 5.31
N TYR A 204 -3.11 12.88 5.30
CA TYR A 204 -4.21 12.05 4.80
C TYR A 204 -4.54 10.88 5.74
N GLY A 205 -3.96 10.85 6.94
CA GLY A 205 -4.38 9.98 8.05
C GLY A 205 -3.69 8.64 8.15
N GLY A 206 -4.38 7.70 8.80
CA GLY A 206 -3.82 6.43 9.25
C GLY A 206 -4.25 5.20 8.49
N ASN A 207 -5.03 5.35 7.43
CA ASN A 207 -5.45 4.22 6.61
C ASN A 207 -4.24 3.52 5.99
N LEU A 208 -4.26 2.18 6.02
CA LEU A 208 -3.22 1.38 5.36
C LEU A 208 -3.30 1.60 3.85
N GLN A 209 -2.16 1.93 3.25
CA GLN A 209 -2.06 2.07 1.80
C GLN A 209 -2.20 0.71 1.10
N ASN A 210 -2.67 0.71 -0.14
CA ASN A 210 -2.76 -0.50 -0.95
C ASN A 210 -1.36 -1.04 -1.28
N GLU A 211 -1.17 -2.36 -1.24
CA GLU A 211 0.12 -3.00 -1.58
C GLU A 211 0.58 -2.67 -3.02
N ALA A 212 -0.35 -2.52 -3.94
CA ALA A 212 -0.07 -2.06 -5.29
C ALA A 212 -0.69 -0.67 -5.46
N LEU A 213 0.11 0.37 -5.32
CA LEU A 213 -0.33 1.74 -5.48
C LEU A 213 -0.59 2.04 -6.96
N LEU A 214 -1.79 2.52 -7.26
CA LEU A 214 -2.11 3.06 -8.58
C LEU A 214 -1.46 4.44 -8.74
N ALA A 215 -1.20 4.85 -9.98
CA ALA A 215 -0.62 6.17 -10.25
C ALA A 215 -1.47 7.32 -9.67
N SER A 216 -2.80 7.19 -9.66
CA SER A 216 -3.72 8.15 -9.05
C SER A 216 -3.63 8.18 -7.52
N GLU A 217 -3.39 7.03 -6.89
CA GLU A 217 -3.19 6.94 -5.44
C GLU A 217 -1.85 7.55 -5.05
N LEU A 218 -0.78 7.23 -5.80
CA LEU A 218 0.53 7.86 -5.62
C LEU A 218 0.46 9.39 -5.73
N GLN A 219 -0.26 9.92 -6.73
CA GLN A 219 -0.43 11.37 -6.86
C GLN A 219 -1.20 12.00 -5.69
N ALA A 220 -2.20 11.30 -5.16
CA ALA A 220 -3.01 11.80 -4.05
C ALA A 220 -2.23 11.81 -2.72
N THR A 221 -1.22 10.93 -2.58
CA THR A 221 -0.44 10.73 -1.35
C THR A 221 1.04 11.07 -1.53
N ASP A 222 1.43 11.66 -2.66
CA ASP A 222 2.82 11.96 -2.98
C ASP A 222 3.45 12.93 -1.97
N ASP A 223 2.73 14.01 -1.61
CA ASP A 223 3.10 14.90 -0.50
C ASP A 223 1.87 15.23 0.34
N LEU A 224 2.09 15.74 1.54
CA LEU A 224 1.03 16.07 2.48
C LEU A 224 0.14 17.21 1.94
N GLN A 225 -1.17 17.01 1.97
CA GLN A 225 -2.15 18.00 1.53
C GLN A 225 -2.76 18.73 2.71
N GLU A 226 -3.13 20.01 2.53
CA GLU A 226 -3.85 20.77 3.55
C GLU A 226 -5.26 20.22 3.75
N VAL A 227 -5.62 19.90 4.98
CA VAL A 227 -6.91 19.35 5.37
C VAL A 227 -7.86 20.51 5.69
N PRO A 228 -9.08 20.51 5.11
CA PRO A 228 -10.08 21.51 5.44
C PRO A 228 -10.45 21.50 6.92
N GLN A 229 -10.63 22.70 7.50
CA GLN A 229 -11.11 22.91 8.86
C GLN A 229 -12.52 23.50 8.84
N CYS A 230 -13.23 23.33 9.94
CA CYS A 230 -14.51 23.98 10.20
C CYS A 230 -14.47 24.67 11.57
N ILE A 231 -14.95 25.90 11.65
CA ILE A 231 -14.96 26.69 12.89
C ILE A 231 -16.40 26.86 13.35
N VAL A 232 -16.72 26.29 14.52
CA VAL A 232 -18.05 26.40 15.13
C VAL A 232 -17.89 26.85 16.60
N GLY A 233 -18.51 27.96 16.96
CA GLY A 233 -18.44 28.49 18.31
C GLY A 233 -17.02 28.81 18.80
N GLY A 234 -16.13 29.23 17.89
CA GLY A 234 -14.72 29.52 18.18
C GLY A 234 -13.84 28.26 18.36
N LYS A 235 -14.36 27.07 18.12
CA LYS A 235 -13.61 25.82 18.16
C LYS A 235 -13.28 25.38 16.75
N HIS A 236 -12.06 24.87 16.57
CA HIS A 236 -11.53 24.37 15.29
C HIS A 236 -11.70 22.86 15.20
N TYR A 237 -12.34 22.40 14.13
CA TYR A 237 -12.57 20.99 13.86
C TYR A 237 -12.00 20.61 12.50
N PHE A 238 -11.61 19.37 12.35
CA PHE A 238 -11.24 18.76 11.09
C PHE A 238 -11.73 17.32 11.04
N TYR A 239 -11.88 16.80 9.84
CA TYR A 239 -12.17 15.39 9.64
C TYR A 239 -10.87 14.64 9.51
N ALA A 240 -10.72 13.56 10.27
CA ALA A 240 -9.50 12.77 10.31
C ALA A 240 -9.78 11.30 10.03
N GLU A 241 -8.84 10.67 9.34
CA GLU A 241 -8.83 9.23 9.13
C GLU A 241 -7.90 8.54 10.13
N GLY A 242 -8.48 7.61 10.90
CA GLY A 242 -7.76 6.77 11.85
C GLY A 242 -7.14 5.54 11.20
N PRO A 243 -6.69 4.55 12.01
CA PRO A 243 -5.99 3.37 11.51
C PRO A 243 -6.92 2.31 10.90
N VAL A 244 -8.21 2.54 10.86
CA VAL A 244 -9.22 1.60 10.33
C VAL A 244 -9.92 2.18 9.13
N SER A 245 -9.98 1.41 8.06
CA SER A 245 -10.76 1.70 6.86
C SER A 245 -11.65 0.50 6.48
N TRP A 246 -12.59 0.74 5.56
CA TRP A 246 -13.52 -0.27 5.09
C TRP A 246 -13.38 -0.46 3.58
N LYS A 247 -13.30 -1.70 3.13
CA LYS A 247 -12.93 -2.05 1.75
C LYS A 247 -14.13 -2.31 0.86
N SER A 248 -15.27 -1.82 0.97
CA SER A 248 -16.31 -1.89 -0.03
C SER A 248 -17.49 -1.00 0.32
N GLU A 249 -18.30 -0.67 -0.67
CA GLU A 249 -19.58 0.02 -0.49
C GLU A 249 -20.53 -0.72 0.47
N THR A 250 -20.34 -2.03 0.62
CA THR A 250 -21.10 -2.86 1.58
C THR A 250 -20.42 -2.94 2.95
N ALA A 251 -19.22 -2.38 3.07
CA ALA A 251 -18.43 -2.28 4.29
C ALA A 251 -18.30 -3.58 5.09
N LEU A 252 -18.27 -4.72 4.38
CA LEU A 252 -18.16 -6.03 4.99
C LEU A 252 -16.73 -6.43 5.32
N GLN A 253 -15.75 -5.77 4.69
CA GLN A 253 -14.33 -6.00 4.94
C GLN A 253 -13.70 -4.81 5.61
N ARG A 254 -13.21 -5.02 6.80
CA ARG A 254 -12.43 -4.07 7.57
C ARG A 254 -10.95 -4.22 7.26
N ILE A 255 -10.24 -3.10 7.17
CA ILE A 255 -8.80 -3.08 7.10
C ILE A 255 -8.30 -2.23 8.26
N ARG A 256 -7.51 -2.83 9.12
CA ARG A 256 -6.77 -2.12 10.15
C ARG A 256 -5.31 -1.97 9.73
N ASN A 257 -4.74 -0.82 9.97
CA ASN A 257 -3.31 -0.64 9.87
C ASN A 257 -2.61 -1.48 10.98
N PRO A 258 -1.84 -2.53 10.64
CA PRO A 258 -1.21 -3.40 11.63
C PRO A 258 0.04 -2.78 12.25
N TYR A 259 0.51 -1.65 11.72
CA TYR A 259 1.74 -0.98 12.15
C TYR A 259 1.48 0.18 13.09
N SER A 260 0.22 0.66 13.21
CA SER A 260 -0.14 1.81 14.04
C SER A 260 -1.56 1.72 14.60
N ASP A 261 -1.72 2.15 15.86
CA ASP A 261 -3.03 2.35 16.50
C ASP A 261 -3.56 3.77 16.29
N TYR A 262 -2.88 4.59 15.51
CA TYR A 262 -3.21 6.00 15.29
C TYR A 262 -3.05 6.38 13.82
N GLY A 263 -3.89 7.32 13.38
CA GLY A 263 -3.63 8.14 12.20
C GLY A 263 -2.87 9.39 12.60
N TYR A 264 -1.97 9.87 11.74
CA TYR A 264 -1.15 11.05 12.02
C TYR A 264 -1.40 12.16 11.02
N TYR A 265 -1.23 13.39 11.52
CA TYR A 265 -1.30 14.63 10.77
C TYR A 265 -0.22 15.58 11.25
N PHE A 266 0.02 16.64 10.49
CA PHE A 266 1.01 17.65 10.80
C PHE A 266 0.35 19.01 10.89
N ILE A 267 0.78 19.82 11.85
CA ILE A 267 0.30 21.19 12.00
C ILE A 267 1.46 22.18 11.88
N THR A 268 1.17 23.30 11.25
CA THR A 268 2.08 24.45 11.12
C THR A 268 1.32 25.74 11.25
N GLN A 269 1.97 26.81 11.71
CA GLN A 269 1.41 28.14 11.71
C GLN A 269 2.13 28.99 10.67
N THR A 270 1.37 29.60 9.77
CA THR A 270 1.88 30.48 8.72
C THR A 270 1.10 31.79 8.69
N ASP A 271 1.58 32.79 7.96
CA ASP A 271 0.86 34.06 7.79
C ASP A 271 -0.38 33.92 6.87
N GLY A 272 -0.46 32.84 6.08
CA GLY A 272 -1.62 32.56 5.23
C GLY A 272 -2.78 31.93 6.00
N GLU A 273 -4.00 32.25 5.57
CA GLU A 273 -5.22 31.70 6.16
C GLU A 273 -5.32 30.19 5.92
N PRO A 274 -5.82 29.40 6.92
CA PRO A 274 -6.09 28.00 6.73
C PRO A 274 -7.29 27.77 5.80
N LEU A 275 -7.35 26.58 5.19
CA LEU A 275 -8.49 26.16 4.39
C LEU A 275 -9.69 25.90 5.31
N VAL A 276 -10.70 26.79 5.28
CA VAL A 276 -11.90 26.71 6.12
C VAL A 276 -13.14 26.49 5.27
N GLN A 277 -13.97 25.55 5.67
CA GLN A 277 -15.28 25.28 5.09
C GLN A 277 -16.41 25.69 6.05
N ASP A 278 -17.56 26.08 5.51
CA ASP A 278 -18.76 26.24 6.32
C ASP A 278 -19.25 24.90 6.89
N SER A 279 -19.97 24.92 8.00
CA SER A 279 -20.34 23.72 8.73
C SER A 279 -21.27 22.78 7.96
N ALA A 280 -22.14 23.30 7.10
CA ALA A 280 -23.05 22.47 6.32
C ALA A 280 -22.29 21.69 5.23
N THR A 281 -21.44 22.39 4.47
CA THR A 281 -20.56 21.78 3.48
C THR A 281 -19.61 20.79 4.15
N PHE A 282 -19.00 21.16 5.27
CA PHE A 282 -18.05 20.31 5.99
C PHE A 282 -18.72 19.00 6.47
N VAL A 283 -19.91 19.08 7.06
CA VAL A 283 -20.65 17.87 7.47
C VAL A 283 -21.03 17.03 6.26
N SER A 284 -21.64 17.63 5.22
CA SER A 284 -22.13 16.88 4.06
C SER A 284 -21.01 16.21 3.25
N SER A 285 -19.77 16.71 3.33
CA SER A 285 -18.61 16.12 2.68
C SER A 285 -18.12 14.86 3.38
N HIS A 286 -18.45 14.68 4.67
CA HIS A 286 -17.88 13.61 5.49
C HIS A 286 -18.91 12.72 6.19
N TYR A 287 -20.21 13.04 6.10
CA TYR A 287 -21.26 12.28 6.74
C TYR A 287 -22.53 12.25 5.86
N PRO A 288 -23.21 11.09 5.71
CA PRO A 288 -22.81 9.77 6.23
C PRO A 288 -21.73 9.11 5.36
N GLN A 289 -20.83 8.38 6.02
CA GLN A 289 -19.84 7.53 5.38
C GLN A 289 -20.19 6.06 5.61
N PRO A 290 -19.73 5.11 4.80
CA PRO A 290 -20.05 3.69 4.97
C PRO A 290 -19.80 3.14 6.38
N TYR A 291 -18.82 3.64 7.12
CA TYR A 291 -18.56 3.21 8.50
C TYR A 291 -19.55 3.79 9.53
N ASP A 292 -20.29 4.86 9.23
CA ASP A 292 -21.36 5.37 10.10
C ASP A 292 -22.55 4.41 10.20
N TYR A 293 -22.60 3.43 9.31
CA TYR A 293 -23.56 2.35 9.29
C TYR A 293 -23.08 1.08 10.01
N HIS A 294 -21.95 1.14 10.77
CA HIS A 294 -21.30 -0.07 11.31
C HIS A 294 -21.21 -0.08 12.82
N SER A 295 -21.28 -1.32 13.36
CA SER A 295 -20.76 -1.67 14.68
C SER A 295 -19.75 -2.80 14.53
N LEU A 296 -18.68 -2.77 15.31
CA LEU A 296 -17.59 -3.72 15.23
C LEU A 296 -17.21 -4.25 16.61
N TYR A 297 -16.99 -5.56 16.68
CA TYR A 297 -16.20 -6.22 17.73
C TYR A 297 -14.99 -6.87 17.10
N GLU A 298 -13.81 -6.60 17.63
CA GLU A 298 -12.54 -7.19 17.19
C GLU A 298 -11.52 -7.16 18.33
N SER A 299 -10.65 -8.17 18.33
CA SER A 299 -9.54 -8.31 19.26
C SER A 299 -8.35 -8.91 18.53
N ASP A 300 -7.23 -8.16 18.47
CA ASP A 300 -6.04 -8.48 17.68
C ASP A 300 -4.90 -8.98 18.60
N GLY A 301 -5.07 -10.14 19.19
CA GLY A 301 -4.14 -10.70 20.17
C GLY A 301 -3.24 -11.84 19.66
N PHE A 302 -3.46 -12.33 18.45
CA PHE A 302 -2.76 -13.51 17.93
C PHE A 302 -2.44 -13.40 16.44
N SER A 303 -1.30 -13.95 16.04
CA SER A 303 -0.91 -14.13 14.64
C SER A 303 -0.27 -15.50 14.43
N TYR A 304 -0.66 -16.22 13.37
CA TYR A 304 -0.10 -17.53 13.03
C TYR A 304 1.38 -17.48 12.64
N TYR A 305 1.84 -16.34 12.17
CA TYR A 305 3.21 -16.15 11.65
C TYR A 305 4.08 -15.28 12.54
N HIS A 306 3.62 -14.93 13.75
CA HIS A 306 4.27 -13.97 14.64
C HIS A 306 4.50 -12.59 14.02
N GLY A 307 3.63 -12.22 13.08
CA GLY A 307 3.66 -10.97 12.34
C GLY A 307 2.68 -10.99 11.19
N GLY A 308 2.75 -10.02 10.30
CA GLY A 308 1.87 -9.86 9.15
C GLY A 308 0.69 -8.94 9.43
N ARG A 309 -0.21 -8.84 8.44
CA ARG A 309 -1.34 -7.90 8.47
C ARG A 309 -2.62 -8.48 9.09
N ASN A 310 -2.72 -9.81 9.19
CA ASN A 310 -3.90 -10.49 9.72
C ASN A 310 -3.67 -10.89 11.17
N LEU A 311 -4.42 -10.27 12.04
CA LEU A 311 -4.41 -10.51 13.50
C LEU A 311 -5.77 -11.04 13.92
N PHE A 312 -5.79 -11.91 14.93
CA PHE A 312 -6.98 -12.63 15.37
C PHE A 312 -7.11 -12.58 16.88
N ASP A 313 -8.28 -12.95 17.39
CA ASP A 313 -8.48 -13.08 18.84
C ASP A 313 -7.50 -14.09 19.45
N ALA A 314 -6.91 -13.72 20.59
CA ALA A 314 -6.01 -14.58 21.34
C ALA A 314 -6.72 -15.85 21.87
N GLU A 315 -8.04 -15.78 22.09
CA GLU A 315 -8.83 -16.91 22.57
C GLU A 315 -8.99 -17.96 21.47
N GLU A 316 -8.61 -19.18 21.78
CA GLU A 316 -8.78 -20.35 20.93
C GLU A 316 -10.02 -21.13 21.35
N LEU A 317 -11.00 -21.25 20.45
CA LEU A 317 -12.24 -21.97 20.70
C LEU A 317 -12.11 -23.42 20.22
N LYS A 318 -12.37 -24.39 21.10
CA LYS A 318 -12.35 -25.82 20.82
C LYS A 318 -13.76 -26.38 20.67
N VAL A 319 -13.88 -27.61 20.20
CA VAL A 319 -15.18 -28.30 20.07
C VAL A 319 -15.92 -28.28 21.39
N GLY A 320 -17.15 -27.79 21.37
CA GLY A 320 -18.02 -27.61 22.53
C GLY A 320 -17.98 -26.24 23.15
N ASP A 321 -16.93 -25.43 22.88
CA ASP A 321 -16.83 -24.05 23.39
C ASP A 321 -17.86 -23.15 22.71
N GLU A 322 -18.30 -22.14 23.44
CA GLU A 322 -19.20 -21.09 22.98
C GLU A 322 -18.67 -19.71 23.42
N LYS A 323 -18.27 -18.89 22.46
CA LYS A 323 -17.91 -17.47 22.68
C LYS A 323 -19.14 -16.61 22.49
N LYS A 324 -19.38 -15.69 23.44
CA LYS A 324 -20.50 -14.73 23.41
C LYS A 324 -19.96 -13.32 23.31
N VAL A 325 -20.45 -12.57 22.35
CA VAL A 325 -20.11 -11.16 22.11
C VAL A 325 -21.39 -10.34 22.11
N VAL A 326 -21.43 -9.26 22.86
CA VAL A 326 -22.56 -8.33 22.86
C VAL A 326 -22.28 -7.23 21.85
N ILE A 327 -23.18 -7.11 20.88
CA ILE A 327 -23.16 -6.01 19.90
C ILE A 327 -24.19 -4.97 20.34
N THR A 328 -23.75 -3.70 20.43
CA THR A 328 -24.63 -2.57 20.71
C THR A 328 -25.07 -1.94 19.40
N ASN A 329 -26.37 -1.70 19.28
CA ASN A 329 -26.92 -0.99 18.13
C ASN A 329 -26.61 0.51 18.27
N THR A 330 -25.79 1.04 17.36
CA THR A 330 -25.33 2.42 17.37
C THR A 330 -26.21 3.35 16.54
N THR A 331 -27.09 2.79 15.69
CA THR A 331 -27.91 3.57 14.76
C THR A 331 -29.39 3.58 15.12
N GLY A 332 -29.86 2.64 15.94
CA GLY A 332 -31.27 2.41 16.19
C GLY A 332 -32.00 1.65 15.07
N SER A 333 -31.33 1.26 13.99
CA SER A 333 -31.92 0.50 12.90
C SER A 333 -32.21 -0.93 13.35
N ALA A 334 -33.43 -1.44 13.14
CA ALA A 334 -33.76 -2.84 13.38
C ALA A 334 -33.25 -3.77 12.28
N ALA A 335 -32.87 -3.23 11.11
CA ALA A 335 -32.41 -4.01 9.96
C ALA A 335 -30.93 -3.80 9.70
N GLY A 336 -30.27 -4.84 9.16
CA GLY A 336 -28.85 -4.77 8.81
C GLY A 336 -28.32 -6.14 8.38
N LYS A 337 -27.00 -6.22 8.27
CA LYS A 337 -26.26 -7.46 7.94
C LYS A 337 -25.23 -7.72 9.03
N LEU A 338 -25.30 -8.90 9.64
CA LEU A 338 -24.29 -9.39 10.58
C LEU A 338 -23.24 -10.17 9.82
N SER A 339 -21.98 -9.82 9.94
CA SER A 339 -20.84 -10.57 9.39
C SER A 339 -19.98 -11.12 10.52
N VAL A 340 -19.59 -12.39 10.40
CA VAL A 340 -18.71 -13.09 11.34
C VAL A 340 -17.54 -13.65 10.57
N ALA A 341 -16.33 -13.24 10.91
CA ALA A 341 -15.08 -13.72 10.35
C ALA A 341 -14.40 -14.70 11.31
N LEU A 342 -14.11 -15.88 10.84
CA LEU A 342 -13.47 -16.95 11.61
C LEU A 342 -12.27 -17.49 10.88
N THR A 343 -11.25 -17.92 11.63
CA THR A 343 -10.05 -18.57 11.10
C THR A 343 -9.76 -19.88 11.81
N THR A 344 -9.13 -20.80 11.12
CA THR A 344 -8.73 -22.11 11.65
C THR A 344 -7.54 -22.70 10.89
N THR A 345 -6.83 -23.61 11.54
CA THR A 345 -5.75 -24.43 10.94
C THR A 345 -6.23 -25.83 10.52
N THR A 346 -7.52 -26.15 10.67
CA THR A 346 -8.09 -27.46 10.35
C THR A 346 -9.48 -27.31 9.73
N ASN A 347 -9.98 -28.35 9.09
CA ASN A 347 -11.37 -28.37 8.67
C ASN A 347 -12.28 -28.29 9.90
N SER A 348 -13.10 -27.26 9.99
CA SER A 348 -13.89 -26.96 11.19
C SER A 348 -15.26 -26.42 10.85
N VAL A 349 -16.22 -26.58 11.77
CA VAL A 349 -17.57 -26.06 11.64
C VAL A 349 -17.96 -25.32 12.91
N ALA A 350 -18.43 -24.09 12.76
CA ALA A 350 -19.02 -23.28 13.82
C ALA A 350 -20.49 -22.97 13.53
N GLN A 351 -21.33 -22.95 14.56
CA GLN A 351 -22.69 -22.44 14.51
C GLN A 351 -22.73 -21.01 15.04
N ILE A 352 -23.43 -20.15 14.32
CA ILE A 352 -23.63 -18.75 14.69
C ILE A 352 -25.06 -18.60 15.18
N LEU A 353 -25.22 -17.96 16.36
CA LEU A 353 -26.52 -17.70 16.98
C LEU A 353 -26.62 -16.19 17.32
N LYS A 354 -27.86 -15.67 17.25
CA LYS A 354 -28.26 -14.35 17.76
C LYS A 354 -29.29 -14.58 18.88
N ASN A 355 -28.99 -14.10 20.07
CA ASN A 355 -29.86 -14.26 21.26
C ASN A 355 -30.32 -15.73 21.47
N GLY A 356 -29.41 -16.70 21.24
CA GLY A 356 -29.70 -18.14 21.35
C GLY A 356 -30.37 -18.76 20.14
N LYS A 357 -30.87 -17.98 19.17
CA LYS A 357 -31.49 -18.49 17.94
C LYS A 357 -30.44 -18.71 16.87
N ALA A 358 -30.38 -19.88 16.27
CA ALA A 358 -29.43 -20.21 15.20
C ALA A 358 -29.67 -19.38 13.94
N LEU A 359 -28.63 -18.74 13.43
CA LEU A 359 -28.61 -18.04 12.14
C LEU A 359 -28.11 -18.94 11.03
N GLY A 360 -27.08 -19.74 11.30
CA GLY A 360 -26.46 -20.61 10.31
C GLY A 360 -25.17 -21.25 10.80
N LYS A 361 -24.49 -21.94 9.90
CA LYS A 361 -23.18 -22.56 10.16
C LYS A 361 -22.11 -21.96 9.23
N ILE A 362 -20.91 -21.82 9.74
CA ILE A 362 -19.71 -21.49 8.97
C ILE A 362 -18.89 -22.78 8.89
N THR A 363 -18.68 -23.26 7.67
CA THR A 363 -17.75 -24.37 7.40
C THR A 363 -16.47 -23.78 6.87
N LEU A 364 -15.37 -24.00 7.57
CA LEU A 364 -14.03 -23.64 7.18
C LEU A 364 -13.34 -24.91 6.65
N SER A 365 -12.81 -24.84 5.46
CA SER A 365 -12.08 -25.95 4.84
C SER A 365 -10.70 -25.45 4.43
N LEU A 366 -9.65 -26.16 4.86
CA LEU A 366 -8.33 -25.93 4.30
C LEU A 366 -8.37 -26.33 2.83
N LYS A 367 -7.84 -25.50 1.96
CA LYS A 367 -7.72 -25.86 0.54
C LYS A 367 -6.63 -26.90 0.38
N ASP A 368 -7.04 -28.13 0.16
CA ASP A 368 -6.15 -29.27 -0.16
C ASP A 368 -5.85 -29.38 -1.68
N ASP A 369 -5.95 -28.30 -2.41
CA ASP A 369 -6.08 -28.35 -3.87
C ASP A 369 -4.75 -28.50 -4.62
N ASN A 370 -3.67 -28.84 -4.01
CA ASN A 370 -2.50 -29.46 -4.67
C ASN A 370 -1.32 -29.63 -3.70
N PRO A 371 -0.89 -30.84 -3.34
CA PRO A 371 0.23 -31.03 -2.42
C PRO A 371 1.62 -30.70 -3.01
N THR A 372 1.71 -30.24 -4.24
CA THR A 372 3.00 -30.00 -4.93
C THR A 372 3.35 -28.53 -5.11
N GLU A 373 2.46 -27.58 -4.81
CA GLU A 373 2.72 -26.16 -5.02
C GLU A 373 2.37 -25.35 -3.76
N ASP A 374 3.36 -24.70 -3.17
CA ASP A 374 3.35 -23.54 -2.25
C ASP A 374 2.33 -23.48 -1.08
N ILE A 375 1.41 -24.43 -0.96
CA ILE A 375 0.42 -24.51 0.13
C ILE A 375 1.07 -24.82 1.49
N ALA A 376 2.29 -25.34 1.50
CA ALA A 376 3.05 -25.60 2.73
C ALA A 376 3.24 -24.35 3.61
N TYR A 377 3.03 -23.16 3.06
CA TYR A 377 3.09 -21.88 3.78
C TYR A 377 1.74 -21.43 4.33
N LEU A 378 0.61 -21.97 3.86
CA LEU A 378 -0.71 -21.65 4.38
C LEU A 378 -0.96 -22.38 5.69
N LYS A 379 -0.77 -21.69 6.82
CA LYS A 379 -1.00 -22.28 8.15
C LYS A 379 -2.47 -22.23 8.57
N ALA A 380 -3.29 -21.39 7.97
CA ALA A 380 -4.68 -21.19 8.34
C ALA A 380 -5.54 -20.78 7.14
N THR A 381 -6.85 -21.01 7.26
CA THR A 381 -7.86 -20.48 6.34
C THR A 381 -8.78 -19.54 7.09
N GLU A 382 -9.29 -18.53 6.41
CA GLU A 382 -10.26 -17.58 6.92
C GLU A 382 -11.56 -17.67 6.14
N LYS A 383 -12.68 -17.44 6.81
CA LYS A 383 -13.98 -17.36 6.18
C LYS A 383 -14.88 -16.34 6.87
N VAL A 384 -15.46 -15.47 6.06
CA VAL A 384 -16.51 -14.54 6.49
C VAL A 384 -17.86 -15.08 6.05
N ALA A 385 -18.84 -15.10 6.97
CA ALA A 385 -20.24 -15.37 6.66
C ALA A 385 -21.09 -14.17 7.07
N THR A 386 -22.06 -13.84 6.20
CA THR A 386 -22.95 -12.70 6.38
C THR A 386 -24.41 -13.18 6.46
N TYR A 387 -25.13 -12.65 7.45
CA TYR A 387 -26.52 -12.99 7.72
C TYR A 387 -27.37 -11.72 7.67
N PRO A 388 -28.42 -11.65 6.82
CA PRO A 388 -29.38 -10.57 6.87
C PRO A 388 -30.24 -10.68 8.14
N ILE A 389 -30.38 -9.59 8.87
CA ILE A 389 -31.15 -9.49 10.12
C ILE A 389 -32.17 -8.37 9.96
N SER A 390 -33.37 -8.56 10.48
CA SER A 390 -34.45 -7.57 10.45
C SER A 390 -35.02 -7.23 11.84
N ASP A 391 -34.42 -7.80 12.89
CA ASP A 391 -34.92 -7.72 14.26
C ASP A 391 -33.82 -7.40 15.28
N PHE A 392 -32.86 -6.55 14.89
CA PHE A 392 -31.86 -6.06 15.83
C PHE A 392 -32.50 -5.29 16.97
N GLN A 393 -32.00 -5.55 18.19
CA GLN A 393 -32.35 -4.84 19.41
C GLN A 393 -31.28 -3.80 19.77
N ASP A 394 -31.48 -3.04 20.84
CA ASP A 394 -30.46 -2.12 21.38
C ASP A 394 -29.15 -2.85 21.72
N LYS A 395 -29.28 -4.10 22.18
CA LYS A 395 -28.17 -5.02 22.42
C LYS A 395 -28.54 -6.42 22.02
N ASP A 396 -27.70 -7.04 21.23
CA ASP A 396 -27.82 -8.43 20.81
C ASP A 396 -26.61 -9.23 21.24
N THR A 397 -26.81 -10.46 21.69
CA THR A 397 -25.74 -11.40 21.97
C THR A 397 -25.52 -12.30 20.77
N ILE A 398 -24.33 -12.21 20.17
CA ILE A 398 -23.89 -13.12 19.11
C ILE A 398 -23.05 -14.21 19.73
N SER A 399 -23.43 -15.46 19.49
CA SER A 399 -22.71 -16.64 19.97
C SER A 399 -22.07 -17.39 18.81
N ILE A 400 -20.83 -17.82 19.03
CA ILE A 400 -20.06 -18.68 18.14
C ILE A 400 -19.84 -20.00 18.87
N LYS A 401 -20.47 -21.08 18.40
CA LYS A 401 -20.34 -22.41 19.00
C LYS A 401 -19.59 -23.33 18.06
N VAL A 402 -18.50 -23.92 18.51
CA VAL A 402 -17.71 -24.87 17.72
C VAL A 402 -18.33 -26.24 17.75
N LEU A 403 -18.70 -26.76 16.57
CA LEU A 403 -19.37 -28.05 16.42
C LEU A 403 -18.40 -29.19 16.08
N SER A 404 -17.36 -28.90 15.28
CA SER A 404 -16.37 -29.90 14.87
C SER A 404 -15.06 -29.20 14.44
N GLY A 405 -13.98 -29.98 14.34
CA GLY A 405 -12.62 -29.52 14.03
C GLY A 405 -11.72 -29.47 15.26
N ALA A 406 -10.53 -28.90 15.15
CA ALA A 406 -9.59 -28.80 16.26
C ALA A 406 -9.79 -27.50 17.04
N SER A 407 -9.64 -26.36 16.37
CA SER A 407 -9.79 -25.04 16.99
C SER A 407 -10.17 -23.98 15.96
N ILE A 408 -10.88 -22.97 16.45
CA ILE A 408 -11.29 -21.80 15.67
C ILE A 408 -10.88 -20.56 16.47
N ARG A 409 -10.48 -19.49 15.76
CA ARG A 409 -10.33 -18.16 16.35
C ARG A 409 -11.29 -17.19 15.68
N LEU A 410 -11.79 -16.25 16.45
CA LEU A 410 -12.56 -15.12 15.93
C LEU A 410 -11.56 -14.12 15.35
N ASP A 411 -11.88 -13.57 14.19
CA ASP A 411 -11.27 -12.37 13.66
C ASP A 411 -12.11 -11.17 14.12
N TYR A 412 -13.26 -10.97 13.48
CA TYR A 412 -14.18 -9.92 13.90
C TYR A 412 -15.65 -10.31 13.78
N ILE A 413 -16.49 -9.55 14.46
CA ILE A 413 -17.94 -9.50 14.25
C ILE A 413 -18.28 -8.06 13.86
N SER A 414 -18.87 -7.85 12.68
CA SER A 414 -19.36 -6.55 12.26
C SER A 414 -20.84 -6.58 11.94
N VAL A 415 -21.50 -5.46 12.18
CA VAL A 415 -22.88 -5.23 11.72
C VAL A 415 -22.86 -4.02 10.79
N THR A 416 -23.37 -4.21 9.57
CA THR A 416 -23.70 -3.09 8.67
C THR A 416 -25.19 -2.80 8.85
N TRP A 417 -25.51 -1.65 9.43
CA TRP A 417 -26.88 -1.22 9.66
C TRP A 417 -27.54 -0.76 8.35
N ALA A 418 -28.86 -0.82 8.27
CA ALA A 418 -29.59 -0.32 7.11
C ALA A 418 -29.64 1.20 7.04
N GLU A 419 -29.57 1.85 8.20
CA GLU A 419 -29.59 3.30 8.33
C GLU A 419 -28.34 3.77 9.08
N PRO A 420 -27.79 4.94 8.74
CA PRO A 420 -26.64 5.49 9.46
C PRO A 420 -27.04 5.92 10.89
N GLY A 421 -26.05 5.99 11.76
CA GLY A 421 -26.18 6.60 13.06
C GLY A 421 -26.44 8.12 12.96
N SER A 422 -26.70 8.77 14.09
CA SER A 422 -26.79 10.22 14.14
C SER A 422 -25.39 10.85 14.04
N CYS A 423 -25.27 11.94 13.28
CA CYS A 423 -24.03 12.70 13.24
C CYS A 423 -23.77 13.42 14.56
N ALA A 424 -22.62 13.12 15.19
CA ALA A 424 -22.22 13.81 16.42
C ALA A 424 -21.82 15.28 16.17
N PHE A 425 -21.41 15.62 14.94
CA PHE A 425 -21.01 16.97 14.55
C PHE A 425 -22.21 17.76 14.01
N THR A 426 -23.06 18.24 14.91
CA THR A 426 -24.17 19.17 14.57
C THR A 426 -24.18 20.31 15.56
N ALA A 427 -24.68 21.49 15.14
CA ALA A 427 -24.82 22.63 16.02
C ALA A 427 -25.68 22.29 17.28
N ALA A 428 -26.75 21.50 17.10
CA ALA A 428 -27.59 21.02 18.19
C ALA A 428 -26.84 20.09 19.17
N ASN A 429 -26.08 19.11 18.63
CA ASN A 429 -25.31 18.18 19.48
C ASN A 429 -24.20 18.92 20.25
N LEU A 430 -23.50 19.85 19.60
CA LEU A 430 -22.44 20.63 20.23
C LEU A 430 -23.03 21.59 21.30
N ALA A 431 -24.19 22.23 21.03
CA ALA A 431 -24.89 23.06 21.98
C ALA A 431 -25.41 22.26 23.21
N ALA A 432 -25.80 21.00 22.99
CA ALA A 432 -26.19 20.06 24.05
C ALA A 432 -25.01 19.48 24.84
N GLY A 433 -23.75 19.89 24.54
CA GLY A 433 -22.57 19.39 25.21
C GLY A 433 -22.00 18.12 24.60
N GLY A 434 -22.32 17.80 23.34
CA GLY A 434 -21.73 16.71 22.58
C GLY A 434 -20.20 16.82 22.54
N LYS A 435 -19.52 15.71 22.83
CA LYS A 435 -18.06 15.67 22.86
C LYS A 435 -17.54 15.20 21.54
N ILE A 436 -16.74 16.02 20.87
CA ILE A 436 -15.90 15.64 19.73
C ILE A 436 -14.50 15.33 20.28
N PRO A 437 -13.89 14.17 19.93
CA PRO A 437 -12.55 13.85 20.38
C PRO A 437 -11.55 14.89 19.90
N ALA A 438 -10.54 15.15 20.72
CA ALA A 438 -9.46 16.07 20.37
C ALA A 438 -8.28 15.30 19.80
N ALA A 439 -7.64 15.87 18.79
CA ALA A 439 -6.33 15.41 18.36
C ALA A 439 -5.30 15.57 19.50
N GLN A 440 -4.27 14.73 19.50
CA GLN A 440 -3.24 14.72 20.52
C GLN A 440 -1.89 15.16 19.92
N TYR A 441 -1.18 16.03 20.64
CA TYR A 441 0.19 16.39 20.29
C TYR A 441 1.12 15.18 20.46
N VAL A 442 2.06 15.00 19.53
CA VAL A 442 3.09 13.94 19.61
C VAL A 442 4.47 14.56 19.84
N TYR A 443 5.01 15.27 18.85
CA TYR A 443 6.28 16.02 18.97
C TYR A 443 6.44 17.02 17.83
N GLY A 444 7.37 17.98 17.99
CA GLY A 444 7.83 18.84 16.90
C GLY A 444 8.82 18.10 16.01
N ILE A 445 8.66 18.17 14.70
CA ILE A 445 9.56 17.52 13.76
C ILE A 445 10.69 18.44 13.27
N THR A 446 11.81 17.84 12.90
CA THR A 446 12.89 18.51 12.17
C THR A 446 12.50 18.62 10.69
N ASN A 447 12.83 19.74 10.04
CA ASN A 447 12.58 19.87 8.61
C ASN A 447 13.31 18.77 7.82
N GLN A 448 12.66 18.24 6.82
CA GLN A 448 13.08 17.14 5.99
C GLN A 448 12.58 17.30 4.56
N ASN A 449 13.24 16.69 3.58
CA ASN A 449 12.92 16.89 2.17
C ASN A 449 13.45 15.73 1.31
N HIS A 450 12.96 14.53 1.54
CA HIS A 450 13.39 13.34 0.80
C HIS A 450 12.87 13.32 -0.65
N HIS A 451 11.84 14.08 -0.97
CA HIS A 451 11.43 14.34 -2.36
C HIS A 451 12.51 14.99 -3.20
N ALA A 452 13.43 15.75 -2.57
CA ALA A 452 14.55 16.39 -3.25
C ALA A 452 15.85 15.57 -3.21
N ASP A 453 15.85 14.39 -2.61
CA ASP A 453 17.06 13.56 -2.51
C ASP A 453 17.52 13.13 -3.90
N GLY A 454 18.83 13.16 -4.09
CA GLY A 454 19.45 12.68 -5.33
C GLY A 454 19.37 11.16 -5.44
N ALA A 455 19.50 10.65 -6.67
CA ALA A 455 19.52 9.20 -6.90
C ALA A 455 20.59 8.50 -6.07
N ALA A 456 20.20 7.51 -5.30
CA ALA A 456 21.06 6.63 -4.50
C ALA A 456 21.15 5.23 -5.15
N ASP A 457 22.29 4.56 -4.97
CA ASP A 457 22.48 3.17 -5.36
C ASP A 457 22.13 2.22 -4.21
N MET A 458 22.17 2.75 -2.98
CA MET A 458 21.82 2.03 -1.75
C MET A 458 21.20 3.01 -0.73
N VAL A 459 20.09 2.61 -0.14
CA VAL A 459 19.47 3.32 0.99
C VAL A 459 19.58 2.46 2.24
N ILE A 460 20.06 3.02 3.34
CA ILE A 460 20.13 2.38 4.64
C ILE A 460 19.06 3.02 5.52
N ILE A 461 17.98 2.31 5.77
CA ILE A 461 16.92 2.78 6.68
C ILE A 461 17.30 2.37 8.10
N ILE A 462 17.31 3.34 9.00
CA ILE A 462 17.62 3.14 10.42
C ILE A 462 16.39 3.41 11.30
N PRO A 463 16.31 2.80 12.49
CA PRO A 463 15.23 3.09 13.42
C PRO A 463 15.17 4.59 13.78
N THR A 464 13.97 5.10 13.99
CA THR A 464 13.70 6.50 14.43
C THR A 464 14.57 6.94 15.62
N SER A 465 14.88 6.03 16.54
CA SER A 465 15.75 6.31 17.68
C SER A 465 17.21 6.64 17.31
N GLN A 466 17.57 6.44 16.05
CA GLN A 466 18.91 6.63 15.48
C GLN A 466 20.05 5.89 16.22
N LYS A 467 19.73 4.92 17.05
CA LYS A 467 20.74 4.13 17.81
C LYS A 467 21.73 3.41 16.92
N LEU A 468 21.35 3.10 15.66
CA LEU A 468 22.21 2.44 14.68
C LEU A 468 22.96 3.40 13.76
N LEU A 469 22.81 4.70 13.90
CA LEU A 469 23.40 5.70 12.98
C LEU A 469 24.92 5.51 12.82
N LYS A 470 25.65 5.30 13.91
CA LYS A 470 27.11 5.08 13.85
C LYS A 470 27.49 3.84 13.04
N GLN A 471 26.71 2.77 13.11
CA GLN A 471 26.95 1.55 12.35
C GLN A 471 26.55 1.71 10.89
N ALA A 472 25.44 2.40 10.63
CA ALA A 472 25.01 2.75 9.28
C ALA A 472 26.05 3.62 8.59
N GLN A 473 26.63 4.62 9.28
CA GLN A 473 27.73 5.46 8.76
C GLN A 473 28.97 4.63 8.40
N ARG A 474 29.32 3.61 9.22
CA ARG A 474 30.43 2.72 8.90
C ARG A 474 30.14 1.90 7.64
N LEU A 475 28.93 1.37 7.52
CA LEU A 475 28.50 0.61 6.35
C LEU A 475 28.46 1.50 5.09
N LYS A 476 27.87 2.70 5.19
CA LYS A 476 27.88 3.71 4.13
C LYS A 476 29.31 3.98 3.65
N LYS A 477 30.21 4.33 4.56
CA LYS A 477 31.60 4.62 4.21
C LYS A 477 32.30 3.43 3.54
N PHE A 478 32.02 2.20 3.98
CA PHE A 478 32.57 1.00 3.37
C PHE A 478 32.11 0.88 1.90
N HIS A 479 30.81 0.94 1.64
CA HIS A 479 30.28 0.79 0.30
C HIS A 479 30.65 1.94 -0.63
N GLU A 480 30.73 3.18 -0.13
CA GLU A 480 31.19 4.34 -0.91
C GLU A 480 32.67 4.20 -1.31
N GLN A 481 33.52 3.72 -0.40
CA GLN A 481 34.96 3.62 -0.67
C GLN A 481 35.37 2.35 -1.43
N HIS A 482 34.70 1.24 -1.13
CA HIS A 482 35.07 -0.06 -1.68
C HIS A 482 34.31 -0.40 -2.96
N ASP A 483 33.01 -0.09 -3.02
CA ASP A 483 32.14 -0.48 -4.12
C ASP A 483 31.76 0.71 -5.02
N GLY A 484 32.09 1.94 -4.62
CA GLY A 484 31.79 3.16 -5.37
C GLY A 484 30.29 3.51 -5.43
N LEU A 485 29.49 3.00 -4.46
CA LEU A 485 28.06 3.25 -4.39
C LEU A 485 27.77 4.62 -3.80
N ARG A 486 26.66 5.22 -4.25
CA ARG A 486 26.06 6.39 -3.58
C ARG A 486 25.14 5.86 -2.49
N VAL A 487 25.44 6.11 -1.24
CA VAL A 487 24.68 5.57 -0.11
C VAL A 487 24.01 6.69 0.66
N THR A 488 22.70 6.57 0.87
CA THR A 488 21.90 7.46 1.70
C THR A 488 21.47 6.74 2.98
N ILE A 489 21.48 7.43 4.12
CA ILE A 489 20.98 6.92 5.40
C ILE A 489 19.75 7.74 5.76
N VAL A 490 18.62 7.08 6.03
CA VAL A 490 17.35 7.74 6.34
C VAL A 490 16.74 7.13 7.60
N PRO A 491 16.35 7.95 8.60
CA PRO A 491 15.51 7.48 9.71
C PRO A 491 14.13 7.08 9.21
N ALA A 492 13.58 5.99 9.74
CA ALA A 492 12.30 5.44 9.30
C ALA A 492 11.11 6.42 9.46
N ASP A 493 11.10 7.22 10.52
CA ASP A 493 10.06 8.22 10.75
C ASP A 493 10.05 9.36 9.73
N GLU A 494 11.20 9.70 9.16
CA GLU A 494 11.28 10.71 8.09
C GLU A 494 10.59 10.22 6.81
N LEU A 495 10.75 8.93 6.48
CA LEU A 495 10.01 8.31 5.37
C LEU A 495 8.50 8.25 5.66
N TYR A 496 8.11 7.83 6.85
CA TYR A 496 6.70 7.84 7.22
C TYR A 496 6.09 9.25 7.16
N ASN A 497 6.82 10.26 7.59
CA ASN A 497 6.33 11.63 7.60
C ASN A 497 6.00 12.14 6.20
N GLU A 498 6.84 11.85 5.20
CA GLU A 498 6.63 12.31 3.83
C GLU A 498 5.71 11.39 3.01
N PHE A 499 5.88 10.06 3.11
CA PHE A 499 5.28 9.10 2.19
C PHE A 499 4.11 8.29 2.74
N SER A 500 3.76 8.46 4.03
CA SER A 500 2.58 7.82 4.62
C SER A 500 1.91 8.66 5.71
N SER A 501 1.89 9.99 5.53
CA SER A 501 1.26 10.92 6.48
C SER A 501 1.71 10.76 7.93
N GLY A 502 2.99 10.38 8.13
CA GLY A 502 3.53 10.12 9.46
C GLY A 502 3.08 8.82 10.10
N THR A 503 2.24 8.04 9.45
CA THR A 503 1.74 6.75 9.93
C THR A 503 2.68 5.64 9.47
N PRO A 504 3.16 4.76 10.34
CA PRO A 504 3.93 3.61 9.92
C PRO A 504 3.19 2.78 8.86
N ASP A 505 3.83 2.61 7.70
CA ASP A 505 3.34 1.82 6.59
C ASP A 505 4.54 1.27 5.79
N ALA A 506 4.44 0.04 5.31
CA ALA A 506 5.50 -0.57 4.52
C ALA A 506 5.73 0.15 3.18
N ASN A 507 4.65 0.69 2.59
CA ASN A 507 4.72 1.41 1.32
C ASN A 507 5.49 2.74 1.39
N ALA A 508 5.73 3.27 2.59
CA ALA A 508 6.60 4.44 2.76
C ALA A 508 8.07 4.17 2.37
N TYR A 509 8.44 2.90 2.15
CA TYR A 509 9.79 2.49 1.76
C TYR A 509 9.94 2.25 0.24
N GLU A 510 8.86 2.28 -0.51
CA GLU A 510 8.83 2.10 -1.97
C GLU A 510 9.06 3.40 -2.74
#